data_f9d36cbefdae09280d7ade74f0989ce6
#
_entry.id   f9d36cbefdae09280d7ade74f0989ce6
#
_cell.length_a   1.000
_cell.length_b   1.000
_cell.length_c   1.000
_cell.angle_alpha   90.00
_cell.angle_beta   90.00
_cell.angle_gamma   90.00
#
_symmetry.space_group_name_H-M   'P 1'
#
loop_
_entity.id
_entity.type
_entity.pdbx_description
1 polymer ?
#
loop_
_entity_poly.entity_id
_entity_poly.type
_entity_poly.pdbx_seq_one_letter_code
_entity_poly.pdbx_strand_id
1 'polypeptide(L)'
;FKDLHDAFSTFKKHSSVSECVIIQTCNRIELFAASDNHSVEKIKSTWASLTGLEENAFRDTLEVCENKDAYEHLLKLTSGLESLVVGEEQIIGQIKESISVARQAQASGKRLNKLFDRSIRIGTRIRNSTGIGRGGISLGSMAVKLAEENVDDIKSKHVLLIGTGEAATMVAKSLKKRGYTF
;
A
#
# COMPACT_ATOMS: atom_id res chain seq x y z
N PHE A 1 -8.01 -4.62 -7.47
CA PHE A 1 -8.58 -4.56 -8.82
C PHE A 1 -7.77 -5.45 -9.77
N LYS A 2 -8.44 -6.15 -10.69
CA LYS A 2 -7.77 -7.00 -11.69
C LYS A 2 -7.17 -6.16 -12.84
N ASP A 3 -7.85 -5.08 -13.19
CA ASP A 3 -7.44 -4.11 -14.21
C ASP A 3 -7.55 -2.70 -13.64
N LEU A 4 -6.41 -2.05 -13.43
CA LEU A 4 -6.34 -0.68 -12.92
C LEU A 4 -6.83 0.35 -13.96
N HIS A 5 -6.63 0.09 -15.25
CA HIS A 5 -7.07 1.00 -16.32
C HIS A 5 -8.59 1.08 -16.38
N ASP A 6 -9.25 -0.07 -16.30
CA ASP A 6 -10.71 -0.16 -16.23
C ASP A 6 -11.24 0.49 -14.94
N ALA A 7 -10.59 0.23 -13.79
CA ALA A 7 -10.95 0.85 -12.53
C ALA A 7 -10.87 2.38 -12.58
N PHE A 8 -9.79 2.96 -13.11
CA PHE A 8 -9.65 4.41 -13.27
C PHE A 8 -10.75 5.01 -14.15
N SER A 9 -11.01 4.37 -15.31
CA SER A 9 -12.05 4.80 -16.25
C SER A 9 -13.42 4.78 -15.57
N THR A 10 -13.73 3.71 -14.85
CA THR A 10 -15.01 3.52 -14.17
C THR A 10 -15.21 4.54 -13.04
N PHE A 11 -14.21 4.79 -12.20
CA PHE A 11 -14.30 5.83 -11.17
C PHE A 11 -14.52 7.22 -11.75
N LYS A 12 -13.79 7.60 -12.78
CA LYS A 12 -13.96 8.90 -13.45
C LYS A 12 -15.35 9.06 -14.08
N LYS A 13 -15.89 8.00 -14.64
CA LYS A 13 -17.18 8.02 -15.32
C LYS A 13 -18.37 8.02 -14.36
N HIS A 14 -18.30 7.23 -13.28
CA HIS A 14 -19.49 6.94 -12.47
C HIS A 14 -19.49 7.63 -11.11
N SER A 15 -18.34 8.10 -10.58
CA SER A 15 -18.27 8.68 -9.23
C SER A 15 -18.06 10.19 -9.19
N SER A 16 -18.14 10.90 -10.31
CA SER A 16 -17.89 12.35 -10.40
C SER A 16 -16.49 12.77 -9.92
N VAL A 17 -15.54 11.85 -10.00
CA VAL A 17 -14.14 12.06 -9.63
C VAL A 17 -13.40 12.64 -10.82
N SER A 18 -12.70 13.76 -10.63
CA SER A 18 -11.90 14.40 -11.68
C SER A 18 -10.50 13.80 -11.81
N GLU A 19 -9.93 13.37 -10.69
CA GLU A 19 -8.61 12.73 -10.63
C GLU A 19 -8.66 11.57 -9.64
N CYS A 20 -7.97 10.47 -9.93
CA CYS A 20 -7.82 9.36 -9.00
C CYS A 20 -6.46 8.66 -9.09
N VAL A 21 -6.03 8.12 -7.97
CA VAL A 21 -4.86 7.25 -7.82
C VAL A 21 -5.26 6.07 -6.97
N ILE A 22 -4.94 4.86 -7.39
CA ILE A 22 -5.20 3.63 -6.63
C ILE A 22 -3.86 3.09 -6.14
N ILE A 23 -3.72 2.94 -4.83
CA ILE A 23 -2.62 2.22 -4.19
C ILE A 23 -3.14 0.82 -3.86
N GLN A 24 -2.52 -0.20 -4.43
CA GLN A 24 -2.86 -1.59 -4.16
C GLN A 24 -1.61 -2.34 -3.72
N THR A 25 -1.66 -2.88 -2.51
CA THR A 25 -0.57 -3.65 -1.91
C THR A 25 -1.12 -4.99 -1.41
N CYS A 26 -0.27 -5.83 -0.83
CA CYS A 26 -0.72 -7.09 -0.21
C CYS A 26 -1.57 -6.87 1.05
N ASN A 27 -1.52 -5.68 1.66
CA ASN A 27 -2.17 -5.39 2.95
C ASN A 27 -3.31 -4.37 2.85
N ARG A 28 -3.37 -3.55 1.79
CA ARG A 28 -4.37 -2.49 1.63
C ARG A 28 -4.67 -2.16 0.19
N ILE A 29 -5.88 -1.66 -0.01
CA ILE A 29 -6.27 -0.99 -1.24
C ILE A 29 -6.78 0.38 -0.85
N GLU A 30 -6.23 1.44 -1.42
CA GLU A 30 -6.62 2.82 -1.15
C GLU A 30 -6.91 3.55 -2.45
N LEU A 31 -7.97 4.34 -2.47
CA LEU A 31 -8.31 5.24 -3.56
C LEU A 31 -8.15 6.68 -3.10
N PHE A 32 -7.19 7.38 -3.67
CA PHE A 32 -7.10 8.83 -3.55
C PHE A 32 -7.88 9.45 -4.71
N ALA A 33 -8.83 10.30 -4.39
CA ALA A 33 -9.69 10.94 -5.37
C ALA A 33 -9.73 12.46 -5.18
N ALA A 34 -9.76 13.20 -6.28
CA ALA A 34 -10.08 14.62 -6.26
C ALA A 34 -11.43 14.83 -6.94
N SER A 35 -12.33 15.52 -6.26
CA SER A 35 -13.66 15.85 -6.75
C SER A 35 -14.02 17.26 -6.28
N ASP A 36 -14.83 17.96 -7.08
CA ASP A 36 -15.37 19.27 -6.72
C ASP A 36 -16.74 19.14 -6.01
N ASN A 37 -17.30 17.93 -5.97
CA ASN A 37 -18.57 17.59 -5.31
C ASN A 37 -18.36 16.47 -4.30
N HIS A 38 -19.19 16.45 -3.25
CA HIS A 38 -19.20 15.31 -2.32
C HIS A 38 -19.64 14.05 -3.07
N SER A 39 -18.68 13.16 -3.30
CA SER A 39 -18.89 11.96 -4.13
C SER A 39 -18.60 10.65 -3.38
N VAL A 40 -18.48 10.69 -2.07
CA VAL A 40 -18.12 9.53 -1.25
C VAL A 40 -19.04 8.34 -1.50
N GLU A 41 -20.36 8.55 -1.47
CA GLU A 41 -21.32 7.46 -1.69
C GLU A 41 -21.26 6.90 -3.13
N LYS A 42 -21.02 7.78 -4.12
CA LYS A 42 -20.81 7.33 -5.50
C LYS A 42 -19.49 6.56 -5.66
N ILE A 43 -18.45 6.95 -4.93
CA ILE A 43 -17.19 6.21 -4.90
C ILE A 43 -17.41 4.83 -4.30
N LYS A 44 -18.12 4.72 -3.18
CA LYS A 44 -18.43 3.44 -2.53
C LYS A 44 -19.23 2.51 -3.43
N SER A 45 -20.30 3.00 -4.04
CA SER A 45 -21.11 2.21 -4.96
C SER A 45 -20.35 1.78 -6.22
N THR A 46 -19.49 2.66 -6.76
CA THR A 46 -18.61 2.32 -7.88
C THR A 46 -17.59 1.25 -7.48
N TRP A 47 -17.03 1.36 -6.28
CA TRP A 47 -16.10 0.37 -5.74
C TRP A 47 -16.75 -1.00 -5.57
N ALA A 48 -17.96 -1.04 -4.97
CA ALA A 48 -18.76 -2.24 -4.84
C ALA A 48 -18.97 -2.93 -6.19
N SER A 49 -19.41 -2.14 -7.20
CA SER A 49 -19.62 -2.64 -8.56
C SER A 49 -18.35 -3.23 -9.20
N LEU A 50 -17.19 -2.56 -9.02
CA LEU A 50 -15.93 -3.01 -9.59
C LEU A 50 -15.37 -4.28 -8.93
N THR A 51 -15.66 -4.47 -7.65
CA THR A 51 -15.16 -5.63 -6.88
C THR A 51 -16.14 -6.80 -6.86
N GLY A 52 -17.39 -6.58 -7.28
CA GLY A 52 -18.47 -7.56 -7.16
C GLY A 52 -18.90 -7.82 -5.72
N LEU A 53 -18.52 -6.94 -4.78
CA LEU A 53 -18.92 -7.00 -3.38
C LEU A 53 -20.16 -6.15 -3.16
N GLU A 54 -21.03 -6.60 -2.28
CA GLU A 54 -22.14 -5.76 -1.82
C GLU A 54 -21.60 -4.59 -0.98
N GLU A 55 -22.20 -3.41 -1.13
CA GLU A 55 -21.75 -2.20 -0.42
C GLU A 55 -21.74 -2.38 1.11
N ASN A 56 -22.68 -3.16 1.63
CA ASN A 56 -22.75 -3.48 3.05
C ASN A 56 -21.58 -4.36 3.54
N ALA A 57 -20.95 -5.12 2.64
CA ALA A 57 -19.87 -6.04 3.01
C ALA A 57 -18.58 -5.33 3.48
N PHE A 58 -18.39 -4.07 3.10
CA PHE A 58 -17.21 -3.29 3.51
C PHE A 58 -17.54 -1.95 4.17
N ARG A 59 -18.82 -1.69 4.46
CA ARG A 59 -19.24 -0.42 5.09
C ARG A 59 -18.50 -0.15 6.40
N ASP A 60 -18.30 -1.17 7.23
CA ASP A 60 -17.67 -1.05 8.54
C ASP A 60 -16.13 -1.12 8.48
N THR A 61 -15.57 -1.50 7.33
CA THR A 61 -14.12 -1.64 7.12
C THR A 61 -13.54 -0.55 6.24
N LEU A 62 -14.39 0.25 5.57
CA LEU A 62 -13.96 1.34 4.70
C LEU A 62 -13.76 2.62 5.53
N GLU A 63 -12.52 3.04 5.65
CA GLU A 63 -12.17 4.32 6.24
C GLU A 63 -12.19 5.42 5.16
N VAL A 64 -12.80 6.56 5.48
CA VAL A 64 -12.87 7.72 4.59
C VAL A 64 -12.18 8.90 5.26
N CYS A 65 -11.10 9.37 4.61
CA CYS A 65 -10.38 10.56 5.01
C CYS A 65 -10.62 11.68 3.99
N GLU A 66 -10.89 12.89 4.44
CA GLU A 66 -11.12 14.02 3.54
C GLU A 66 -10.12 15.16 3.77
N ASN A 67 -9.79 15.86 2.72
CA ASN A 67 -9.01 17.10 2.73
C ASN A 67 -7.68 16.96 3.51
N LYS A 68 -7.59 17.59 4.69
CA LYS A 68 -6.39 17.59 5.52
C LYS A 68 -6.05 16.19 6.01
N ASP A 69 -7.04 15.41 6.39
CA ASP A 69 -6.83 14.08 6.96
C ASP A 69 -6.31 13.11 5.88
N ALA A 70 -6.82 13.21 4.65
CA ALA A 70 -6.30 12.46 3.51
C ALA A 70 -4.84 12.84 3.21
N TYR A 71 -4.46 14.11 3.35
CA TYR A 71 -3.07 14.55 3.19
C TYR A 71 -2.18 14.03 4.32
N GLU A 72 -2.64 14.12 5.56
CA GLU A 72 -1.92 13.61 6.71
C GLU A 72 -1.70 12.09 6.61
N HIS A 73 -2.74 11.35 6.22
CA HIS A 73 -2.64 9.92 5.95
C HIS A 73 -1.57 9.60 4.89
N LEU A 74 -1.59 10.29 3.74
CA LEU A 74 -0.58 10.08 2.70
C LEU A 74 0.84 10.42 3.17
N LEU A 75 1.00 11.43 4.03
CA LEU A 75 2.30 11.76 4.64
C LEU A 75 2.78 10.66 5.58
N LYS A 76 1.92 10.13 6.45
CA LYS A 76 2.22 9.00 7.32
C LYS A 76 2.59 7.76 6.50
N LEU A 77 1.83 7.49 5.44
CA LEU A 77 2.05 6.37 4.55
C LEU A 77 3.42 6.47 3.84
N THR A 78 3.75 7.62 3.24
CA THR A 78 5.03 7.84 2.57
C THR A 78 6.22 7.85 3.55
N SER A 79 5.98 8.18 4.81
CA SER A 79 6.98 8.13 5.88
C SER A 79 7.17 6.70 6.42
N GLY A 80 6.27 5.76 6.09
CA GLY A 80 6.32 4.37 6.57
C GLY A 80 5.72 4.17 7.96
N LEU A 81 4.95 5.14 8.46
CA LEU A 81 4.28 5.06 9.77
C LEU A 81 3.00 4.22 9.73
N GLU A 82 2.38 4.09 8.57
CA GLU A 82 1.14 3.34 8.34
C GLU A 82 1.41 1.92 7.78
N SER A 83 2.67 1.50 7.73
CA SER A 83 3.03 0.15 7.28
C SER A 83 2.87 -0.86 8.40
N LEU A 84 2.54 -2.13 8.06
CA LEU A 84 2.46 -3.24 9.01
C LEU A 84 3.78 -3.39 9.79
N VAL A 85 4.89 -3.18 9.10
CA VAL A 85 6.22 -3.05 9.67
C VAL A 85 6.63 -1.59 9.54
N VAL A 86 6.62 -0.86 10.65
CA VAL A 86 6.98 0.56 10.66
C VAL A 86 8.36 0.77 10.04
N GLY A 87 8.41 1.65 9.05
CA GLY A 87 9.65 1.96 8.34
C GLY A 87 9.99 1.02 7.18
N GLU A 88 9.11 0.11 6.78
CA GLU A 88 9.30 -0.73 5.60
C GLU A 88 9.58 0.11 4.34
N GLU A 89 10.60 -0.28 3.56
CA GLU A 89 11.02 0.49 2.37
C GLU A 89 10.09 0.30 1.17
N GLN A 90 9.36 -0.82 1.10
CA GLN A 90 8.56 -1.17 -0.06
C GLN A 90 7.42 -0.18 -0.31
N ILE A 91 6.77 0.34 0.74
CA ILE A 91 5.59 1.20 0.60
C ILE A 91 5.87 2.45 -0.24
N ILE A 92 7.02 3.08 -0.08
CA ILE A 92 7.34 4.29 -0.85
C ILE A 92 7.57 3.96 -2.34
N GLY A 93 8.11 2.77 -2.63
CA GLY A 93 8.23 2.24 -3.98
C GLY A 93 6.86 2.01 -4.61
N GLN A 94 5.95 1.35 -3.90
CA GLN A 94 4.59 1.07 -4.33
C GLN A 94 3.78 2.36 -4.57
N ILE A 95 3.94 3.37 -3.71
CA ILE A 95 3.30 4.69 -3.91
C ILE A 95 3.81 5.39 -5.17
N LYS A 96 5.14 5.35 -5.42
CA LYS A 96 5.72 5.91 -6.65
C LYS A 96 5.21 5.21 -7.89
N GLU A 97 5.08 3.90 -7.85
CA GLU A 97 4.53 3.11 -8.94
C GLU A 97 3.05 3.45 -9.17
N SER A 98 2.24 3.50 -8.11
CA SER A 98 0.81 3.83 -8.20
C SER A 98 0.56 5.19 -8.86
N ILE A 99 1.29 6.25 -8.47
CA ILE A 99 1.14 7.55 -9.14
C ILE A 99 1.66 7.53 -10.56
N SER A 100 2.70 6.75 -10.88
CA SER A 100 3.20 6.58 -12.24
C SER A 100 2.16 5.93 -13.15
N VAL A 101 1.53 4.84 -12.68
CA VAL A 101 0.46 4.16 -13.41
C VAL A 101 -0.74 5.08 -13.62
N ALA A 102 -1.15 5.83 -12.59
CA ALA A 102 -2.24 6.79 -12.71
C ALA A 102 -1.95 7.93 -13.72
N ARG A 103 -0.68 8.38 -13.80
CA ARG A 103 -0.24 9.36 -14.81
C ARG A 103 -0.31 8.79 -16.23
N GLN A 104 0.19 7.58 -16.43
CA GLN A 104 0.15 6.90 -17.74
C GLN A 104 -1.29 6.67 -18.21
N ALA A 105 -2.19 6.32 -17.28
CA ALA A 105 -3.60 6.17 -17.54
C ALA A 105 -4.37 7.50 -17.66
N GLN A 106 -3.70 8.65 -17.56
CA GLN A 106 -4.34 9.97 -17.50
C GLN A 106 -5.44 10.08 -16.44
N ALA A 107 -5.32 9.28 -15.38
CA ALA A 107 -6.26 9.25 -14.27
C ALA A 107 -5.94 10.31 -13.21
N SER A 108 -4.67 10.63 -12.99
CA SER A 108 -4.24 11.71 -12.11
C SER A 108 -4.03 13.01 -12.88
N GLY A 109 -4.26 14.14 -12.21
CA GLY A 109 -4.10 15.47 -12.74
C GLY A 109 -3.27 16.37 -11.82
N LYS A 110 -3.43 17.68 -11.95
CA LYS A 110 -2.61 18.67 -11.24
C LYS A 110 -2.69 18.56 -9.72
N ARG A 111 -3.87 18.23 -9.17
CA ARG A 111 -4.11 18.16 -7.71
C ARG A 111 -3.37 16.97 -7.11
N LEU A 112 -3.68 15.76 -7.58
CA LEU A 112 -3.08 14.54 -7.04
C LEU A 112 -1.60 14.41 -7.39
N ASN A 113 -1.16 14.82 -8.58
CA ASN A 113 0.25 14.84 -8.92
C ASN A 113 1.07 15.70 -7.94
N LYS A 114 0.59 16.92 -7.64
CA LYS A 114 1.25 17.81 -6.68
C LYS A 114 1.23 17.25 -5.26
N LEU A 115 0.11 16.62 -4.85
CA LEU A 115 -0.05 16.01 -3.55
C LEU A 115 0.95 14.87 -3.37
N PHE A 116 0.97 13.91 -4.30
CA PHE A 116 1.85 12.75 -4.25
C PHE A 116 3.33 13.13 -4.33
N ASP A 117 3.72 14.01 -5.27
CA ASP A 117 5.12 14.45 -5.39
C ASP A 117 5.64 15.12 -4.11
N ARG A 118 4.81 15.95 -3.47
CA ARG A 118 5.16 16.57 -2.19
C ARG A 118 5.25 15.54 -1.07
N SER A 119 4.28 14.66 -0.95
CA SER A 119 4.25 13.64 0.10
C SER A 119 5.41 12.67 -0.02
N ILE A 120 5.73 12.20 -1.22
CA ILE A 120 6.88 11.34 -1.48
C ILE A 120 8.19 12.03 -1.08
N ARG A 121 8.36 13.31 -1.45
CA ARG A 121 9.57 14.07 -1.10
C ARG A 121 9.69 14.27 0.41
N ILE A 122 8.60 14.63 1.09
CA ILE A 122 8.57 14.83 2.54
C ILE A 122 8.79 13.50 3.27
N GLY A 123 8.08 12.45 2.89
CA GLY A 123 8.23 11.12 3.46
C GLY A 123 9.67 10.59 3.34
N THR A 124 10.28 10.74 2.15
CA THR A 124 11.69 10.38 1.95
C THR A 124 12.62 11.17 2.88
N ARG A 125 12.39 12.48 3.04
CA ARG A 125 13.17 13.33 3.94
C ARG A 125 13.01 12.91 5.40
N ILE A 126 11.78 12.63 5.86
CA ILE A 126 11.52 12.15 7.22
C ILE A 126 12.25 10.83 7.45
N ARG A 127 12.14 9.88 6.55
CA ARG A 127 12.82 8.57 6.64
C ARG A 127 14.34 8.74 6.79
N ASN A 128 14.93 9.61 5.99
CA ASN A 128 16.37 9.86 6.03
C ASN A 128 16.82 10.57 7.30
N SER A 129 16.01 11.49 7.84
CA SER A 129 16.37 12.30 9.01
C SER A 129 16.10 11.61 10.33
N THR A 130 15.09 10.74 10.42
CA THR A 130 14.71 10.07 11.68
C THR A 130 15.30 8.68 11.84
N GLY A 131 15.82 8.11 10.75
CA GLY A 131 16.27 6.72 10.76
C GLY A 131 15.15 5.70 10.77
N ILE A 132 13.89 6.12 10.56
CA ILE A 132 12.78 5.20 10.29
C ILE A 132 13.16 4.35 9.07
N GLY A 133 13.20 3.02 9.25
CA GLY A 133 13.68 2.09 8.22
C GLY A 133 15.18 1.77 8.31
N ARG A 134 15.95 2.44 9.17
CA ARG A 134 17.32 2.01 9.46
C ARG A 134 17.28 0.69 10.23
N GLY A 135 17.74 -0.37 9.60
CA GLY A 135 17.74 -1.70 10.18
C GLY A 135 17.20 -2.77 9.22
N GLY A 136 16.69 -2.37 8.06
CA GLY A 136 16.26 -3.32 7.02
C GLY A 136 15.21 -4.31 7.51
N ILE A 137 14.33 -3.88 8.44
CA ILE A 137 13.25 -4.73 8.93
C ILE A 137 12.24 -4.85 7.79
N SER A 138 12.27 -5.98 7.12
CA SER A 138 11.24 -6.36 6.14
C SER A 138 10.27 -7.35 6.79
N LEU A 139 9.08 -7.49 6.22
CA LEU A 139 8.13 -8.52 6.63
C LEU A 139 8.80 -9.91 6.70
N GLY A 140 9.64 -10.24 5.72
CA GLY A 140 10.39 -11.49 5.71
C GLY A 140 11.40 -11.62 6.85
N SER A 141 12.10 -10.54 7.22
CA SER A 141 13.04 -10.58 8.34
C SER A 141 12.34 -10.66 9.70
N MET A 142 11.17 -10.03 9.81
CA MET A 142 10.35 -10.11 11.02
C MET A 142 9.74 -11.50 11.20
N ALA A 143 9.22 -12.10 10.12
CA ALA A 143 8.70 -13.47 10.17
C ALA A 143 9.75 -14.48 10.61
N VAL A 144 10.96 -14.38 10.09
CA VAL A 144 12.08 -15.26 10.50
C VAL A 144 12.48 -15.00 11.94
N LYS A 145 12.54 -13.75 12.38
CA LYS A 145 12.83 -13.40 13.78
C LYS A 145 11.76 -13.97 14.72
N LEU A 146 10.49 -13.82 14.37
CA LEU A 146 9.39 -14.38 15.16
C LEU A 146 9.48 -15.91 15.25
N ALA A 147 9.85 -16.59 14.16
CA ALA A 147 10.08 -18.03 14.18
C ALA A 147 11.27 -18.40 15.08
N GLU A 148 12.38 -17.64 15.06
CA GLU A 148 13.53 -17.82 15.95
C GLU A 148 13.17 -17.65 17.44
N GLU A 149 12.24 -16.75 17.75
CA GLU A 149 11.79 -16.49 19.13
C GLU A 149 10.80 -17.52 19.66
N ASN A 150 10.10 -18.27 18.79
CA ASN A 150 9.04 -19.20 19.18
C ASN A 150 9.36 -20.67 18.92
N VAL A 151 10.46 -20.98 18.26
CA VAL A 151 10.87 -22.36 17.95
C VAL A 151 12.26 -22.61 18.48
N ASP A 152 12.35 -23.44 19.51
CA ASP A 152 13.65 -23.85 20.08
C ASP A 152 14.49 -24.57 19.03
N ASP A 153 15.77 -24.17 18.98
CA ASP A 153 16.77 -24.76 18.09
C ASP A 153 16.30 -24.83 16.60
N ILE A 154 15.65 -23.75 16.13
CA ILE A 154 15.10 -23.68 14.78
C ILE A 154 16.14 -23.98 13.69
N LYS A 155 17.44 -23.78 13.98
CA LYS A 155 18.53 -24.09 13.03
C LYS A 155 18.70 -25.56 12.75
N SER A 156 18.28 -26.43 13.69
CA SER A 156 18.27 -27.88 13.52
C SER A 156 17.01 -28.39 12.82
N LYS A 157 16.03 -27.54 12.61
CA LYS A 157 14.72 -27.91 12.00
C LYS A 157 14.74 -27.72 10.50
N HIS A 158 13.91 -28.50 9.81
CA HIS A 158 13.61 -28.28 8.38
C HIS A 158 12.52 -27.22 8.26
N VAL A 159 12.78 -26.18 7.49
CA VAL A 159 11.80 -25.13 7.21
C VAL A 159 11.11 -25.43 5.90
N LEU A 160 9.78 -25.54 5.92
CA LEU A 160 8.95 -25.65 4.72
C LEU A 160 8.31 -24.27 4.43
N LEU A 161 8.60 -23.71 3.27
CA LEU A 161 8.00 -22.49 2.79
C LEU A 161 6.93 -22.81 1.73
N ILE A 162 5.67 -22.46 2.03
CA ILE A 162 4.55 -22.70 1.11
C ILE A 162 4.13 -21.37 0.50
N GLY A 163 4.24 -21.27 -0.83
CA GLY A 163 3.86 -20.10 -1.62
C GLY A 163 5.02 -19.56 -2.46
N THR A 164 4.67 -18.85 -3.54
CA THR A 164 5.61 -18.26 -4.51
C THR A 164 5.40 -16.76 -4.70
N GLY A 165 4.54 -16.15 -3.88
CA GLY A 165 4.27 -14.71 -3.93
C GLY A 165 5.39 -13.86 -3.35
N GLU A 166 5.19 -12.54 -3.35
CA GLU A 166 6.17 -11.57 -2.87
C GLU A 166 6.57 -11.79 -1.41
N ALA A 167 5.59 -12.05 -0.53
CA ALA A 167 5.83 -12.33 0.88
C ALA A 167 6.71 -13.58 1.08
N ALA A 168 6.40 -14.68 0.39
CA ALA A 168 7.22 -15.90 0.44
C ALA A 168 8.64 -15.66 -0.06
N THR A 169 8.79 -14.89 -1.14
CA THR A 169 10.10 -14.50 -1.68
C THR A 169 10.91 -13.70 -0.66
N MET A 170 10.29 -12.78 0.09
CA MET A 170 10.98 -12.02 1.14
C MET A 170 11.40 -12.90 2.30
N VAL A 171 10.54 -13.82 2.74
CA VAL A 171 10.88 -14.79 3.79
C VAL A 171 12.03 -15.69 3.34
N ALA A 172 11.97 -16.24 2.11
CA ALA A 172 13.05 -17.06 1.54
C ALA A 172 14.39 -16.33 1.51
N LYS A 173 14.41 -15.08 1.04
CA LYS A 173 15.63 -14.24 1.06
C LYS A 173 16.16 -14.03 2.48
N SER A 174 15.28 -13.81 3.45
CA SER A 174 15.66 -13.61 4.85
C SER A 174 16.19 -14.89 5.47
N LEU A 175 15.56 -16.05 5.24
CA LEU A 175 16.05 -17.37 5.67
C LEU A 175 17.43 -17.63 5.11
N LYS A 176 17.61 -17.46 3.79
CA LYS A 176 18.91 -17.66 3.13
C LYS A 176 20.00 -16.76 3.71
N LYS A 177 19.71 -15.46 3.93
CA LYS A 177 20.67 -14.51 4.53
C LYS A 177 21.10 -14.91 5.94
N ARG A 178 20.25 -15.61 6.70
CA ARG A 178 20.53 -16.09 8.05
C ARG A 178 21.09 -17.53 8.09
N GLY A 179 21.30 -18.14 6.93
CA GLY A 179 21.91 -19.48 6.80
C GLY A 179 20.98 -20.64 7.04
N TYR A 180 19.67 -20.44 6.92
CA TYR A 180 18.69 -21.52 6.97
C TYR A 180 18.63 -22.27 5.63
N THR A 181 18.42 -23.60 5.73
CA THR A 181 18.08 -24.47 4.59
C THR A 181 16.56 -24.67 4.57
N PHE A 182 15.94 -24.54 3.41
CA PHE A 182 14.49 -24.69 3.22
C PHE A 182 14.18 -25.19 1.81
#